data_eedb598fb40eb3e06f5cc429b607c2d3
#
_entry.id   eedb598fb40eb3e06f5cc429b607c2d3
#
_cell.length_a   1.000
_cell.length_b   1.000
_cell.length_c   1.000
_cell.angle_alpha   90.00
_cell.angle_beta   90.00
_cell.angle_gamma   90.00
#
_symmetry.space_group_name_H-M   'P 1'
#
loop_
_entity.id
_entity.type
_entity.pdbx_description
1 polymer ?
#
loop_
_entity_poly.entity_id
_entity_poly.type
_entity_poly.pdbx_seq_one_letter_code
_entity_poly.pdbx_strand_id
1 'polypeptide(L)'
;PNATLLGPKVCLIDKYSASDGDLFPYGFKRFGVGTVIGTRSWGGVVGISGSLPFIDGADLRKPEFASYSAEESKWIIEGHGVDPDIVIDNDPYREYMGTDDQLNKAIEVILEQIKTEYKPLPAIPAAPDKSK
;
A
#
# COMPACT_ATOMS: atom_id res chain seq x y z
N PRO A 1 -4.55 4.79 18.09
CA PRO A 1 -5.72 4.26 17.39
C PRO A 1 -6.51 3.31 18.28
N ASN A 2 -7.82 3.30 18.11
CA ASN A 2 -8.69 2.43 18.91
C ASN A 2 -8.69 0.98 18.43
N ALA A 3 -8.09 0.70 17.28
CA ALA A 3 -7.89 -0.62 16.73
C ALA A 3 -6.55 -0.69 15.99
N THR A 4 -5.90 -1.85 16.08
CA THR A 4 -4.63 -2.12 15.40
C THR A 4 -4.69 -3.51 14.80
N LEU A 5 -4.34 -3.63 13.53
CA LEU A 5 -4.18 -4.92 12.87
C LEU A 5 -2.81 -5.48 13.24
N LEU A 6 -2.80 -6.52 14.09
CA LEU A 6 -1.60 -7.25 14.51
C LEU A 6 -1.40 -8.49 13.64
N GLY A 7 -0.17 -8.98 13.56
CA GLY A 7 0.18 -10.16 12.78
C GLY A 7 0.63 -9.87 11.35
N PRO A 8 0.87 -10.92 10.54
CA PRO A 8 1.34 -10.81 9.17
C PRO A 8 0.39 -10.00 8.29
N LYS A 9 0.96 -9.31 7.33
CA LYS A 9 0.22 -8.46 6.39
C LYS A 9 0.79 -8.60 5.00
N VAL A 10 -0.09 -8.55 4.01
CA VAL A 10 0.29 -8.38 2.62
C VAL A 10 -0.44 -7.19 2.02
N CYS A 11 0.16 -6.58 1.02
CA CYS A 11 -0.43 -5.50 0.24
C CYS A 11 -0.54 -5.95 -1.21
N LEU A 12 -1.75 -5.89 -1.78
CA LEU A 12 -1.97 -6.15 -3.20
C LEU A 12 -1.89 -4.84 -3.97
N ILE A 13 -1.17 -4.87 -5.09
CA ILE A 13 -1.04 -3.74 -6.01
C ILE A 13 -1.16 -4.20 -7.46
N ASP A 14 -1.57 -3.29 -8.31
CA ASP A 14 -1.61 -3.49 -9.74
C ASP A 14 -1.23 -2.22 -10.51
N LYS A 15 -1.20 -2.29 -11.84
CA LYS A 15 -0.89 -1.18 -12.73
C LYS A 15 -1.88 0.00 -12.65
N TYR A 16 -3.02 -0.16 -11.97
CA TYR A 16 -4.02 0.89 -11.75
C TYR A 16 -3.91 1.49 -10.34
N SER A 17 -3.10 0.91 -9.48
CA SER A 17 -2.78 1.47 -8.16
C SER A 17 -2.00 2.76 -8.35
N ALA A 18 -2.64 3.91 -8.13
CA ALA A 18 -2.13 5.24 -8.47
C ALA A 18 -2.23 6.21 -7.29
N SER A 19 -1.39 7.22 -7.28
CA SER A 19 -1.37 8.29 -6.26
C SER A 19 -1.19 7.72 -4.85
N ASP A 20 -2.19 7.79 -3.96
CA ASP A 20 -2.14 7.11 -2.66
C ASP A 20 -1.98 5.58 -2.81
N GLY A 21 -2.46 5.01 -3.93
CA GLY A 21 -2.22 3.61 -4.31
C GLY A 21 -0.77 3.31 -4.69
N ASP A 22 0.06 4.32 -4.97
CA ASP A 22 1.52 4.22 -5.08
C ASP A 22 2.20 4.49 -3.73
N LEU A 23 1.78 5.55 -3.02
CA LEU A 23 2.41 6.00 -1.78
C LEU A 23 2.22 5.01 -0.62
N PHE A 24 1.05 4.39 -0.52
CA PHE A 24 0.79 3.41 0.52
C PHE A 24 1.69 2.18 0.41
N PRO A 25 1.75 1.46 -0.73
CA PRO A 25 2.66 0.31 -0.88
C PRO A 25 4.13 0.71 -0.79
N TYR A 26 4.51 1.91 -1.22
CA TYR A 26 5.86 2.44 -1.00
C TYR A 26 6.20 2.48 0.49
N GLY A 27 5.34 3.11 1.30
CA GLY A 27 5.51 3.14 2.76
C GLY A 27 5.45 1.75 3.39
N PHE A 28 4.51 0.91 2.95
CA PHE A 28 4.33 -0.45 3.43
C PHE A 28 5.61 -1.28 3.28
N LYS A 29 6.23 -1.22 2.11
CA LYS A 29 7.50 -1.89 1.80
C LYS A 29 8.68 -1.27 2.55
N ARG A 30 8.80 0.07 2.53
CA ARG A 30 9.90 0.79 3.17
C ARG A 30 9.98 0.57 4.68
N PHE A 31 8.83 0.49 5.35
CA PHE A 31 8.76 0.26 6.79
C PHE A 31 8.70 -1.22 7.18
N GLY A 32 8.84 -2.13 6.23
CA GLY A 32 8.82 -3.57 6.50
C GLY A 32 7.51 -4.05 7.12
N VAL A 33 6.38 -3.45 6.71
CA VAL A 33 5.05 -3.79 7.27
C VAL A 33 4.58 -5.17 6.82
N GLY A 34 4.99 -5.59 5.63
CA GLY A 34 4.66 -6.91 5.06
C GLY A 34 5.07 -7.01 3.60
N THR A 35 4.64 -8.07 2.94
CA THR A 35 4.97 -8.39 1.54
C THR A 35 4.03 -7.67 0.58
N VAL A 36 4.57 -7.09 -0.47
CA VAL A 36 3.82 -6.47 -1.56
C VAL A 36 3.72 -7.45 -2.73
N ILE A 37 2.51 -7.71 -3.21
CA ILE A 37 2.22 -8.74 -4.23
C ILE A 37 1.41 -8.12 -5.36
N GLY A 38 1.69 -8.50 -6.59
CA GLY A 38 0.91 -8.08 -7.76
C GLY A 38 1.76 -7.64 -8.93
N THR A 39 1.38 -6.58 -9.60
CA THR A 39 2.16 -5.93 -10.65
C THR A 39 2.55 -4.53 -10.22
N ARG A 40 3.62 -3.99 -10.80
CA ARG A 40 4.12 -2.65 -10.48
C ARG A 40 3.01 -1.60 -10.56
N SER A 41 2.92 -0.74 -9.55
CA SER A 41 1.95 0.34 -9.49
C SER A 41 2.21 1.43 -10.55
N TRP A 42 1.30 2.38 -10.69
CA TRP A 42 1.30 3.32 -11.81
C TRP A 42 2.48 4.31 -11.79
N GLY A 43 2.82 4.84 -10.63
CA GLY A 43 3.92 5.79 -10.48
C GLY A 43 3.55 7.25 -10.74
N GLY A 44 2.35 7.65 -10.46
CA GLY A 44 1.91 9.04 -10.54
C GLY A 44 1.64 9.63 -9.16
N VAL A 45 2.65 10.19 -8.52
CA VAL A 45 2.59 10.66 -7.12
C VAL A 45 2.79 12.16 -6.96
N VAL A 46 2.99 12.89 -8.05
CA VAL A 46 3.02 14.36 -8.01
C VAL A 46 1.64 14.87 -7.61
N GLY A 47 1.59 15.66 -6.53
CA GLY A 47 0.37 16.21 -6.00
C GLY A 47 -0.21 17.28 -6.94
N ILE A 48 -1.53 17.22 -7.13
CA ILE A 48 -2.28 18.10 -8.01
C ILE A 48 -3.13 19.04 -7.17
N SER A 49 -2.99 20.36 -7.38
CA SER A 49 -3.87 21.36 -6.80
C SER A 49 -4.86 21.89 -7.83
N GLY A 50 -6.02 22.30 -7.34
CA GLY A 50 -6.99 23.05 -8.16
C GLY A 50 -6.42 24.40 -8.55
N SER A 51 -6.68 24.84 -9.77
CA SER A 51 -6.46 26.21 -10.21
C SER A 51 -7.72 27.07 -9.97
N LEU A 52 -7.56 28.39 -10.10
CA LEU A 52 -8.72 29.25 -10.22
C LEU A 52 -9.51 28.84 -11.50
N PRO A 53 -10.83 28.76 -11.43
CA PRO A 53 -11.62 28.41 -12.59
C PRO A 53 -11.44 29.43 -13.73
N PHE A 54 -11.46 28.96 -14.95
CA PHE A 54 -11.47 29.82 -16.12
C PHE A 54 -12.81 30.60 -16.23
N ILE A 55 -12.83 31.61 -17.07
CA ILE A 55 -14.00 32.47 -17.25
C ILE A 55 -15.25 31.70 -17.73
N ASP A 56 -15.05 30.59 -18.39
CA ASP A 56 -16.10 29.66 -18.84
C ASP A 56 -16.48 28.59 -17.80
N GLY A 57 -15.88 28.63 -16.60
CA GLY A 57 -16.09 27.68 -15.53
C GLY A 57 -15.30 26.39 -15.65
N ALA A 58 -14.48 26.22 -16.69
CA ALA A 58 -13.57 25.08 -16.80
C ALA A 58 -12.44 25.18 -15.74
N ASP A 59 -11.79 24.08 -15.46
CA ASP A 59 -10.69 23.99 -14.50
C ASP A 59 -9.46 23.33 -15.14
N LEU A 60 -8.29 23.77 -14.73
CA LEU A 60 -7.02 23.15 -15.07
C LEU A 60 -6.35 22.66 -13.80
N ARG A 61 -6.26 21.37 -13.65
CA ARG A 61 -5.49 20.75 -12.57
C ARG A 61 -4.01 20.73 -12.96
N LYS A 62 -3.16 21.28 -12.12
CA LYS A 62 -1.73 21.35 -12.36
C LYS A 62 -0.96 20.62 -11.25
N PRO A 63 0.17 19.99 -11.58
CA PRO A 63 1.07 19.45 -10.57
C PRO A 63 1.73 20.62 -9.79
N GLU A 64 1.79 20.50 -8.47
CA GLU A 64 2.34 21.56 -7.61
C GLU A 64 3.38 21.09 -6.60
N PHE A 65 3.29 19.84 -6.15
CA PHE A 65 4.21 19.33 -5.15
C PHE A 65 4.57 17.88 -5.41
N ALA A 66 5.74 17.49 -4.94
CA ALA A 66 6.21 16.11 -5.03
C ALA A 66 6.91 15.72 -3.73
N SER A 67 6.96 14.42 -3.48
CA SER A 67 7.61 13.86 -2.30
C SER A 67 9.02 13.36 -2.62
N TYR A 68 9.96 13.58 -1.72
CA TYR A 68 11.31 13.03 -1.83
C TYR A 68 11.72 12.30 -0.55
N SER A 69 12.61 11.34 -0.67
CA SER A 69 13.26 10.70 0.48
C SER A 69 14.41 11.56 0.96
N ALA A 70 14.31 12.09 2.18
CA ALA A 70 15.38 12.87 2.79
C ALA A 70 16.64 12.01 3.04
N GLU A 71 16.46 10.73 3.33
CA GLU A 71 17.58 9.80 3.57
C GLU A 71 18.35 9.49 2.29
N GLU A 72 17.64 9.28 1.17
CA GLU A 72 18.24 8.91 -0.11
C GLU A 72 18.55 10.13 -0.99
N SER A 73 18.03 11.32 -0.62
CA SER A 73 18.12 12.55 -1.44
C SER A 73 17.59 12.34 -2.87
N LYS A 74 16.49 11.60 -3.00
CA LYS A 74 15.88 11.24 -4.28
C LYS A 74 14.37 11.47 -4.26
N TRP A 75 13.82 11.86 -5.41
CA TRP A 75 12.38 11.84 -5.61
C TRP A 75 11.88 10.41 -5.48
N ILE A 76 10.75 10.22 -4.76
CA ILE A 76 10.18 8.90 -4.59
C ILE A 76 9.29 8.55 -5.78
N ILE A 77 9.44 7.35 -6.27
CA ILE A 77 8.57 6.58 -7.18
C ILE A 77 7.85 7.30 -8.33
N GLU A 78 7.93 8.63 -8.45
CA GLU A 78 7.35 9.35 -9.60
C GLU A 78 7.91 8.82 -10.93
N GLY A 79 7.01 8.52 -11.89
CA GLY A 79 7.37 7.98 -13.19
C GLY A 79 7.79 6.50 -13.18
N HIS A 80 7.80 5.85 -12.03
CA HIS A 80 8.16 4.42 -11.90
C HIS A 80 7.10 3.59 -11.19
N GLY A 81 6.62 4.05 -10.05
CA GLY A 81 5.75 3.30 -9.16
C GLY A 81 6.53 2.39 -8.20
N VAL A 82 5.82 1.44 -7.62
CA VAL A 82 6.34 0.47 -6.66
C VAL A 82 6.39 -0.91 -7.30
N ASP A 83 7.58 -1.51 -7.32
CA ASP A 83 7.73 -2.90 -7.72
C ASP A 83 7.29 -3.82 -6.58
N PRO A 84 6.43 -4.81 -6.86
CA PRO A 84 6.04 -5.80 -5.85
C PRO A 84 7.21 -6.72 -5.48
N ASP A 85 7.14 -7.34 -4.30
CA ASP A 85 8.08 -8.36 -3.87
C ASP A 85 7.80 -9.70 -4.56
N ILE A 86 6.54 -9.96 -4.85
CA ILE A 86 6.08 -11.14 -5.60
C ILE A 86 5.28 -10.64 -6.80
N VAL A 87 5.83 -10.88 -8.00
CA VAL A 87 5.16 -10.49 -9.24
C VAL A 87 4.12 -11.54 -9.61
N ILE A 88 2.87 -11.11 -9.70
CA ILE A 88 1.76 -11.92 -10.20
C ILE A 88 0.73 -11.01 -10.88
N ASP A 89 0.31 -11.36 -12.08
CA ASP A 89 -0.78 -10.67 -12.77
C ASP A 89 -1.98 -11.63 -12.89
N ASN A 90 -3.18 -11.09 -12.77
CA ASN A 90 -4.37 -11.87 -12.97
C ASN A 90 -4.59 -12.13 -14.47
N ASP A 91 -4.79 -13.38 -14.83
CA ASP A 91 -5.30 -13.72 -16.16
C ASP A 91 -6.75 -13.25 -16.29
N PRO A 92 -7.08 -12.38 -17.28
CA PRO A 92 -8.42 -11.80 -17.38
C PRO A 92 -9.54 -12.84 -17.56
N TYR A 93 -9.26 -13.95 -18.20
CA TYR A 93 -10.26 -15.00 -18.37
C TYR A 93 -10.49 -15.76 -17.06
N ARG A 94 -9.42 -16.06 -16.33
CA ARG A 94 -9.51 -16.72 -15.03
C ARG A 94 -10.23 -15.83 -14.01
N GLU A 95 -9.95 -14.53 -14.04
CA GLU A 95 -10.63 -13.55 -13.19
C GLU A 95 -12.13 -13.45 -13.54
N TYR A 96 -12.46 -13.39 -14.82
CA TYR A 96 -13.86 -13.46 -15.28
C TYR A 96 -14.57 -14.74 -14.81
N MET A 97 -13.86 -15.88 -14.75
CA MET A 97 -14.36 -17.15 -14.23
C MET A 97 -14.35 -17.24 -12.70
N GLY A 98 -14.02 -16.17 -11.99
CA GLY A 98 -14.05 -16.07 -10.53
C GLY A 98 -12.77 -16.51 -9.83
N THR A 99 -11.63 -16.60 -10.55
CA THR A 99 -10.33 -16.94 -9.97
C THR A 99 -9.45 -15.71 -9.91
N ASP A 100 -9.14 -15.24 -8.71
CA ASP A 100 -8.21 -14.15 -8.45
C ASP A 100 -6.85 -14.74 -8.02
N ASP A 101 -5.90 -14.77 -8.95
CA ASP A 101 -4.58 -15.36 -8.73
C ASP A 101 -3.74 -14.52 -7.76
N GLN A 102 -3.88 -13.19 -7.76
CA GLN A 102 -3.21 -12.30 -6.82
C GLN A 102 -3.71 -12.52 -5.39
N LEU A 103 -5.03 -12.56 -5.19
CA LEU A 103 -5.63 -12.82 -3.89
C LEU A 103 -5.27 -14.21 -3.37
N ASN A 104 -5.31 -15.23 -4.23
CA ASN A 104 -4.93 -16.58 -3.86
C ASN A 104 -3.47 -16.65 -3.39
N LYS A 105 -2.56 -15.95 -4.07
CA LYS A 105 -1.15 -15.87 -3.66
C LYS A 105 -0.99 -15.11 -2.35
N ALA A 106 -1.74 -14.05 -2.13
CA ALA A 106 -1.74 -13.32 -0.87
C ALA A 106 -2.18 -14.20 0.32
N ILE A 107 -3.24 -14.99 0.13
CA ILE A 107 -3.72 -15.95 1.13
C ILE A 107 -2.65 -17.00 1.43
N GLU A 108 -2.02 -17.59 0.40
CA GLU A 108 -0.93 -18.55 0.56
C GLU A 108 0.22 -17.96 1.41
N VAL A 109 0.68 -16.76 1.07
CA VAL A 109 1.78 -16.08 1.78
C VAL A 109 1.41 -15.81 3.24
N ILE A 110 0.22 -15.26 3.50
CA ILE A 110 -0.23 -14.98 4.88
C ILE A 110 -0.36 -16.27 5.69
N LEU A 111 -0.92 -17.32 5.13
CA LEU A 111 -1.08 -18.59 5.84
C LEU A 111 0.28 -19.20 6.21
N GLU A 112 1.28 -19.07 5.34
CA GLU A 112 2.63 -19.53 5.66
C GLU A 112 3.30 -18.66 6.72
N GLN A 113 3.17 -17.34 6.63
CA GLN A 113 3.68 -16.43 7.67
C GLN A 113 3.02 -16.66 9.03
N ILE A 114 1.72 -16.97 9.08
CA ILE A 114 1.04 -17.31 10.34
C ILE A 114 1.64 -18.57 10.96
N LYS A 115 2.00 -19.57 10.17
CA LYS A 115 2.62 -20.79 10.71
C LYS A 115 4.03 -20.58 11.25
N THR A 116 4.81 -19.74 10.56
CA THR A 116 6.25 -19.59 10.82
C THR A 116 6.58 -18.42 11.73
N GLU A 117 5.79 -17.36 11.72
CA GLU A 117 6.11 -16.09 12.37
C GLU A 117 5.10 -15.70 13.46
N TYR A 118 4.08 -16.51 13.70
CA TYR A 118 3.06 -16.19 14.69
C TYR A 118 3.67 -15.99 16.08
N LYS A 119 3.42 -14.81 16.62
CA LYS A 119 3.72 -14.49 18.02
C LYS A 119 2.43 -14.25 18.78
N PRO A 120 2.19 -14.94 19.91
CA PRO A 120 1.01 -14.67 20.72
C PRO A 120 1.04 -13.20 21.20
N LEU A 121 -0.14 -12.62 21.30
CA LEU A 121 -0.26 -11.29 21.87
C LEU A 121 0.24 -11.28 23.32
N PRO A 122 0.88 -10.19 23.78
CA PRO A 122 1.25 -10.06 25.18
C PRO A 122 -0.01 -10.11 26.06
N ALA A 123 0.14 -10.60 27.26
CA ALA A 123 -0.96 -10.60 28.22
C ALA A 123 -1.44 -9.17 28.49
N ILE A 124 -2.74 -9.01 28.66
CA ILE A 124 -3.32 -7.72 29.05
C ILE A 124 -2.75 -7.34 30.43
N PRO A 125 -2.15 -6.15 30.58
CA PRO A 125 -1.63 -5.73 31.87
C PRO A 125 -2.77 -5.61 32.89
N ALA A 126 -2.44 -5.79 34.16
CA ALA A 126 -3.40 -5.56 35.24
C ALA A 126 -3.94 -4.11 35.19
N ALA A 127 -5.18 -3.94 35.54
CA ALA A 127 -5.77 -2.60 35.62
C ALA A 127 -4.97 -1.74 36.63
N PRO A 128 -4.76 -0.44 36.32
CA PRO A 128 -4.08 0.45 37.26
C PRO A 128 -4.87 0.57 38.58
N ASP A 129 -4.14 0.44 39.70
CA ASP A 129 -4.71 0.67 41.04
C ASP A 129 -4.97 2.17 41.22
N LYS A 130 -6.23 2.56 41.27
CA LYS A 130 -6.68 3.94 41.48
C LYS A 130 -7.05 4.24 42.95
N SER A 131 -6.71 3.34 43.87
CA SER A 131 -7.01 3.49 45.31
C SER A 131 -5.99 4.33 46.09
N LYS A 132 -4.93 4.81 45.40
CA LYS A 132 -3.88 5.66 46.00
C LYS A 132 -3.96 7.07 45.43
#